data_8d6afd29333937072ca2898f37c21e05
#
_entry.id   8d6afd29333937072ca2898f37c21e05
#
_cell.length_a   1.000
_cell.length_b   1.000
_cell.length_c   1.000
_cell.angle_alpha   90.00
_cell.angle_beta   90.00
_cell.angle_gamma   90.00
#
_symmetry.space_group_name_H-M   'P 1'
#
loop_
_entity.id
_entity.type
_entity.pdbx_description
1 polymer ?
#
loop_
_entity_poly.entity_id
_entity_poly.type
_entity_poly.pdbx_seq_one_letter_code
_entity_poly.pdbx_strand_id
1 'polypeptide(L)'
;MVKIYVHLETNHGLYRLEGRPDDDIKSVLDRFSIPMSSVWTFVLEDHTDVAKAASARRVTFVPATTRLSTVAAQGREIHARVTRNINLPGLLGLDAQFVREVERPSTEWTFPSGEDGAFKRVQTQMSAEECFDFVVRSVDDVLSKWPAEGPVELVLGTSGGGDSNVLLSALMQAERIREGGRVVPTMMLGIPDWDTQVDNARQICTSLGLELQIIEGERAAELAGVSSLEDLKADFHATYPDADLEFLGTWLLRKVLGGHAHSQGMKFVATGANREDIIAEGLSRVARGLAPLPAPYRPIGDVTFAYPMYKVPKKIGDGAYPTFSLENYEARNPSYSPGRSVFYYLSYYLADLAPGFDVDLLNGLSKLADLVPQPFEFDGELQDHVVKGSYTPEQHRSWQDFLARHRSKSGAAQ
;
A
#
# COMPACT_ATOMS: atom_id res chain seq x y z
N MET A 1 -5.73 -33.25 26.76
CA MET A 1 -5.25 -32.98 25.37
C MET A 1 -4.21 -31.88 25.45
N VAL A 2 -3.07 -32.06 24.81
CA VAL A 2 -2.04 -31.02 24.74
C VAL A 2 -2.59 -29.93 23.84
N LYS A 3 -2.66 -28.69 24.35
CA LYS A 3 -3.05 -27.52 23.51
C LYS A 3 -1.88 -27.13 22.65
N ILE A 4 -2.14 -26.93 21.37
CA ILE A 4 -1.16 -26.43 20.40
C ILE A 4 -1.56 -25.01 20.05
N TYR A 5 -0.60 -24.11 19.95
CA TYR A 5 -0.86 -22.71 19.69
C TYR A 5 -0.15 -22.25 18.41
N VAL A 6 -0.82 -21.37 17.67
CA VAL A 6 -0.20 -20.50 16.70
C VAL A 6 0.07 -19.16 17.39
N HIS A 7 1.32 -18.74 17.44
CA HIS A 7 1.75 -17.48 18.03
C HIS A 7 1.59 -16.37 17.01
N LEU A 8 0.56 -15.54 17.18
CA LEU A 8 0.29 -14.44 16.27
C LEU A 8 1.02 -13.17 16.73
N GLU A 9 2.02 -12.77 15.94
CA GLU A 9 2.79 -11.55 16.16
C GLU A 9 2.15 -10.40 15.39
N THR A 10 1.80 -9.33 16.10
CA THR A 10 1.19 -8.12 15.53
C THR A 10 1.97 -6.88 15.93
N ASN A 11 1.64 -5.75 15.35
CA ASN A 11 2.21 -4.48 15.75
C ASN A 11 1.78 -4.05 17.18
N HIS A 12 0.71 -4.65 17.73
CA HIS A 12 0.16 -4.28 19.04
C HIS A 12 0.47 -5.29 20.14
N GLY A 13 0.79 -6.51 19.78
CA GLY A 13 1.03 -7.52 20.77
C GLY A 13 1.25 -8.92 20.20
N LEU A 14 1.54 -9.81 21.10
CA LEU A 14 1.63 -11.23 20.85
C LEU A 14 0.38 -11.92 21.40
N TYR A 15 -0.26 -12.70 20.55
CA TYR A 15 -1.44 -13.49 20.88
C TYR A 15 -1.16 -14.97 20.66
N ARG A 16 -1.85 -15.82 21.42
CA ARG A 16 -1.89 -17.27 21.20
C ARG A 16 -3.26 -17.66 20.68
N LEU A 17 -3.29 -18.26 19.53
CA LEU A 17 -4.49 -18.80 18.91
C LEU A 17 -4.51 -20.31 19.15
N GLU A 18 -5.51 -20.78 19.90
CA GLU A 18 -5.62 -22.21 20.24
C GLU A 18 -6.03 -23.02 19.01
N GLY A 19 -5.24 -24.03 18.69
CA GLY A 19 -5.48 -24.99 17.63
C GLY A 19 -5.64 -26.41 18.16
N ARG A 20 -6.30 -27.25 17.37
CA ARG A 20 -6.42 -28.70 17.60
C ARG A 20 -5.27 -29.43 16.91
N PRO A 21 -4.85 -30.61 17.39
CA PRO A 21 -3.77 -31.37 16.76
C PRO A 21 -3.96 -31.65 15.25
N ASP A 22 -5.20 -31.85 14.83
CA ASP A 22 -5.56 -32.15 13.45
C ASP A 22 -5.78 -30.90 12.58
N ASP A 23 -5.80 -29.71 13.19
CA ASP A 23 -5.90 -28.45 12.43
C ASP A 23 -4.61 -28.24 11.62
N ASP A 24 -4.73 -27.64 10.47
CA ASP A 24 -3.63 -26.94 9.82
C ASP A 24 -3.62 -25.45 10.23
N ILE A 25 -2.54 -24.75 9.89
CA ILE A 25 -2.37 -23.34 10.26
C ILE A 25 -3.51 -22.49 9.69
N LYS A 26 -3.89 -22.74 8.43
CA LYS A 26 -4.98 -22.02 7.76
C LYS A 26 -6.29 -22.15 8.54
N SER A 27 -6.66 -23.37 8.95
CA SER A 27 -7.89 -23.63 9.69
C SER A 27 -7.95 -22.88 11.03
N VAL A 28 -6.79 -22.73 11.70
CA VAL A 28 -6.70 -21.90 12.89
C VAL A 28 -6.93 -20.43 12.57
N LEU A 29 -6.21 -19.89 11.58
CA LEU A 29 -6.32 -18.48 11.20
C LEU A 29 -7.74 -18.14 10.70
N ASP A 30 -8.36 -19.00 9.88
CA ASP A 30 -9.73 -18.82 9.39
C ASP A 30 -10.74 -18.75 10.54
N ARG A 31 -10.54 -19.55 11.61
CA ARG A 31 -11.42 -19.53 12.79
C ARG A 31 -11.39 -18.18 13.52
N PHE A 32 -10.27 -17.49 13.45
CA PHE A 32 -10.11 -16.15 14.01
C PHE A 32 -10.29 -15.05 12.96
N SER A 33 -10.86 -15.35 11.81
CA SER A 33 -11.09 -14.41 10.70
C SER A 33 -9.83 -13.67 10.22
N ILE A 34 -8.66 -14.33 10.33
CA ILE A 34 -7.38 -13.79 9.89
C ILE A 34 -7.07 -14.30 8.48
N PRO A 35 -7.12 -13.45 7.46
CA PRO A 35 -6.82 -13.88 6.10
C PRO A 35 -5.36 -14.31 5.96
N MET A 36 -5.14 -15.45 5.30
CA MET A 36 -3.80 -15.94 4.98
C MET A 36 -2.95 -14.92 4.22
N SER A 37 -3.62 -14.07 3.44
CA SER A 37 -2.97 -12.98 2.70
C SER A 37 -2.36 -11.89 3.56
N SER A 38 -2.64 -11.88 4.85
CA SER A 38 -2.16 -10.85 5.79
C SER A 38 -1.09 -11.34 6.74
N VAL A 39 -0.67 -12.60 6.64
CA VAL A 39 0.28 -13.18 7.59
C VAL A 39 1.36 -13.99 6.89
N TRP A 40 2.53 -14.03 7.53
CA TRP A 40 3.58 -15.02 7.28
C TRP A 40 3.47 -16.12 8.30
N THR A 41 3.61 -17.37 7.86
CA THR A 41 3.66 -18.53 8.74
C THR A 41 5.04 -19.16 8.72
N PHE A 42 5.64 -19.32 9.90
CA PHE A 42 7.01 -19.80 10.05
C PHE A 42 7.22 -20.51 11.38
N VAL A 43 8.31 -21.24 11.46
CA VAL A 43 8.85 -21.77 12.71
C VAL A 43 10.20 -21.10 13.01
N LEU A 44 10.48 -20.89 14.28
CA LEU A 44 11.76 -20.36 14.74
C LEU A 44 12.66 -21.55 15.12
N GLU A 45 13.86 -21.59 14.54
CA GLU A 45 14.90 -22.54 14.90
C GLU A 45 15.89 -21.84 15.82
N ASP A 46 16.05 -22.35 17.04
CA ASP A 46 17.10 -21.90 17.93
C ASP A 46 18.44 -22.46 17.42
N HIS A 47 19.36 -21.57 17.08
CA HIS A 47 20.74 -21.97 16.83
C HIS A 47 21.43 -22.26 18.16
N THR A 48 21.78 -23.52 18.38
CA THR A 48 22.58 -23.95 19.55
C THR A 48 24.03 -23.49 19.49
N ASP A 49 24.44 -22.82 18.41
CA ASP A 49 25.83 -22.34 18.22
C ASP A 49 25.97 -20.91 18.78
N VAL A 50 26.32 -20.86 20.06
CA VAL A 50 26.45 -19.65 20.89
C VAL A 50 27.52 -18.65 20.38
N ALA A 51 28.34 -19.05 19.42
CA ALA A 51 29.47 -18.24 18.93
C ALA A 51 29.11 -17.22 17.84
N LYS A 52 27.91 -17.27 17.29
CA LYS A 52 27.45 -16.32 16.25
C LYS A 52 26.24 -15.53 16.72
N ALA A 53 26.56 -14.40 17.31
CA ALA A 53 25.69 -13.25 17.54
C ALA A 53 24.21 -13.56 17.91
N ALA A 54 23.84 -13.17 19.09
CA ALA A 54 22.56 -13.30 19.78
C ALA A 54 21.29 -12.78 19.04
N SER A 55 21.29 -12.65 17.72
CA SER A 55 20.20 -12.05 16.95
C SER A 55 19.69 -12.90 15.77
N ALA A 56 20.23 -14.05 15.47
CA ALA A 56 19.84 -14.81 14.29
C ALA A 56 19.09 -16.09 14.66
N ARG A 57 17.84 -15.96 15.13
CA ARG A 57 16.91 -17.07 15.03
C ARG A 57 16.66 -17.32 13.54
N ARG A 58 16.93 -18.53 13.08
CA ARG A 58 16.62 -18.91 11.71
C ARG A 58 15.12 -19.05 11.56
N VAL A 59 14.55 -18.28 10.65
CA VAL A 59 13.14 -18.38 10.27
C VAL A 59 13.03 -19.42 9.17
N THR A 60 12.22 -20.46 9.40
CA THR A 60 11.87 -21.44 8.36
C THR A 60 10.39 -21.31 8.05
N PHE A 61 10.05 -20.90 6.81
CA PHE A 61 8.67 -20.76 6.38
C PHE A 61 8.00 -22.12 6.30
N VAL A 62 6.76 -22.17 6.74
CA VAL A 62 5.91 -23.34 6.66
C VAL A 62 4.64 -23.03 5.88
N PRO A 63 4.21 -23.90 4.96
CA PRO A 63 2.94 -23.73 4.25
C PRO A 63 1.76 -23.65 5.21
N ALA A 64 0.77 -22.87 4.86
CA ALA A 64 -0.45 -22.72 5.67
C ALA A 64 -1.23 -24.03 5.85
N THR A 65 -1.02 -25.00 4.96
CA THR A 65 -1.57 -26.36 5.02
C THR A 65 -0.79 -27.31 5.97
N THR A 66 0.25 -26.78 6.64
CA THR A 66 1.03 -27.55 7.61
C THR A 66 0.19 -27.89 8.84
N ARG A 67 0.10 -29.16 9.18
CA ARG A 67 -0.62 -29.62 10.38
C ARG A 67 0.12 -29.20 11.64
N LEU A 68 -0.62 -28.73 12.64
CA LEU A 68 -0.06 -28.28 13.92
C LEU A 68 0.69 -29.42 14.62
N SER A 69 0.13 -30.64 14.58
CA SER A 69 0.75 -31.82 15.20
C SER A 69 2.11 -32.16 14.61
N THR A 70 2.33 -31.91 13.33
CA THR A 70 3.63 -32.17 12.66
C THR A 70 4.73 -31.26 13.23
N VAL A 71 4.43 -29.99 13.46
CA VAL A 71 5.40 -29.04 14.00
C VAL A 71 5.60 -29.26 15.51
N ALA A 72 4.53 -29.49 16.25
CA ALA A 72 4.59 -29.78 17.68
C ALA A 72 5.39 -31.06 18.00
N ALA A 73 5.28 -32.10 17.15
CA ALA A 73 6.06 -33.33 17.30
C ALA A 73 7.57 -33.12 17.15
N GLN A 74 7.98 -32.00 16.51
CA GLN A 74 9.37 -31.57 16.36
C GLN A 74 9.84 -30.67 17.53
N GLY A 75 8.98 -30.43 18.52
CA GLY A 75 9.26 -29.49 19.62
C GLY A 75 9.36 -28.03 19.20
N ARG A 76 8.80 -27.67 18.05
CA ARG A 76 8.86 -26.32 17.50
C ARG A 76 7.55 -25.55 17.73
N GLU A 77 7.67 -24.24 17.80
CA GLU A 77 6.53 -23.31 17.90
C GLU A 77 6.19 -22.74 16.52
N ILE A 78 4.89 -22.65 16.24
CA ILE A 78 4.37 -22.06 15.00
C ILE A 78 4.10 -20.59 15.26
N HIS A 79 4.63 -19.75 14.40
CA HIS A 79 4.42 -18.31 14.41
C HIS A 79 3.67 -17.87 13.16
N ALA A 80 2.79 -16.89 13.33
CA ALA A 80 2.18 -16.14 12.26
C ALA A 80 2.47 -14.65 12.53
N ARG A 81 3.12 -13.97 11.61
CA ARG A 81 3.42 -12.55 11.72
C ARG A 81 2.55 -11.77 10.76
N VAL A 82 1.86 -10.77 11.30
CA VAL A 82 0.99 -9.91 10.49
C VAL A 82 1.84 -8.94 9.66
N THR A 83 1.56 -8.88 8.37
CA THR A 83 2.22 -7.97 7.42
C THR A 83 1.57 -6.59 7.41
N ARG A 84 0.37 -6.49 7.97
CA ARG A 84 -0.40 -5.26 8.08
C ARG A 84 -0.86 -5.05 9.51
N ASN A 85 -1.26 -3.83 9.83
CA ASN A 85 -1.87 -3.57 11.13
C ASN A 85 -3.32 -4.10 11.12
N ILE A 86 -3.59 -5.12 11.92
CA ILE A 86 -4.92 -5.72 12.07
C ILE A 86 -5.49 -5.37 13.43
N ASN A 87 -6.74 -4.97 13.48
CA ASN A 87 -7.46 -4.75 14.76
C ASN A 87 -7.86 -6.08 15.39
N LEU A 88 -6.94 -6.68 16.06
CA LEU A 88 -7.17 -7.96 16.70
C LEU A 88 -8.17 -7.95 17.86
N PRO A 89 -8.23 -6.94 18.74
CA PRO A 89 -9.23 -6.93 19.80
C PRO A 89 -10.68 -7.02 19.32
N GLY A 90 -10.98 -6.48 18.11
CA GLY A 90 -12.30 -6.60 17.49
C GLY A 90 -12.56 -7.93 16.79
N LEU A 91 -11.51 -8.55 16.23
CA LEU A 91 -11.62 -9.75 15.40
C LEU A 91 -11.47 -11.06 16.17
N LEU A 92 -10.61 -11.11 17.17
CA LEU A 92 -10.19 -12.37 17.79
C LEU A 92 -11.18 -12.97 18.78
N GLY A 93 -12.19 -12.24 19.22
CA GLY A 93 -13.12 -12.73 20.20
C GLY A 93 -12.44 -13.20 21.51
N LEU A 94 -13.18 -13.99 22.29
CA LEU A 94 -12.74 -14.44 23.64
C LEU A 94 -11.73 -15.61 23.60
N ASP A 95 -11.54 -16.25 22.45
CA ASP A 95 -10.72 -17.48 22.35
C ASP A 95 -9.24 -17.23 22.06
N ALA A 96 -8.87 -15.97 21.77
CA ALA A 96 -7.48 -15.59 21.59
C ALA A 96 -6.88 -15.16 22.93
N GLN A 97 -5.80 -15.83 23.32
CA GLN A 97 -5.10 -15.49 24.54
C GLN A 97 -4.08 -14.37 24.25
N PHE A 98 -4.32 -13.19 24.82
CA PHE A 98 -3.31 -12.12 24.86
C PHE A 98 -2.14 -12.53 25.75
N VAL A 99 -0.92 -12.42 25.23
CA VAL A 99 0.31 -12.83 25.93
C VAL A 99 1.07 -11.62 26.46
N ARG A 100 1.29 -10.65 25.61
CA ARG A 100 2.02 -9.42 25.96
C ARG A 100 1.71 -8.30 24.98
N GLU A 101 1.74 -7.09 25.49
CA GLU A 101 1.71 -5.88 24.69
C GLU A 101 3.10 -5.61 24.08
N VAL A 102 3.10 -4.95 22.93
CA VAL A 102 4.32 -4.45 22.30
C VAL A 102 4.34 -2.94 22.52
N GLU A 103 5.20 -2.47 23.43
CA GLU A 103 5.35 -1.04 23.73
C GLU A 103 5.81 -0.23 22.53
N ARG A 104 6.61 -0.85 21.65
CA ARG A 104 7.15 -0.23 20.44
C ARG A 104 6.75 -1.05 19.23
N PRO A 105 5.60 -0.72 18.62
CA PRO A 105 4.91 -1.62 17.69
C PRO A 105 5.59 -1.77 16.33
N SER A 106 6.57 -0.96 15.99
CA SER A 106 7.16 -0.95 14.65
C SER A 106 8.67 -1.03 14.68
N THR A 107 9.23 -1.62 13.63
CA THR A 107 10.68 -1.79 13.48
C THR A 107 11.11 -1.26 12.13
N GLU A 108 12.16 -0.43 12.14
CA GLU A 108 12.85 0.03 10.94
C GLU A 108 14.31 -0.41 10.96
N TRP A 109 14.83 -0.71 9.77
CA TRP A 109 16.22 -0.96 9.54
C TRP A 109 16.84 0.23 8.84
N THR A 110 17.86 0.81 9.44
CA THR A 110 18.60 1.91 8.86
C THR A 110 20.01 1.47 8.45
N PHE A 111 20.50 2.07 7.38
CA PHE A 111 21.87 1.88 6.89
C PHE A 111 22.55 3.25 6.94
N PRO A 112 23.10 3.67 8.07
CA PRO A 112 23.92 4.86 8.08
C PRO A 112 25.15 4.61 7.21
N SER A 113 25.37 5.47 6.21
CA SER A 113 26.64 5.52 5.51
C SER A 113 27.67 6.08 6.48
N GLY A 114 28.57 5.23 6.98
CA GLY A 114 29.73 5.69 7.74
C GLY A 114 30.65 6.52 6.85
N GLU A 115 31.38 7.48 7.42
CA GLU A 115 32.39 8.28 6.69
C GLU A 115 33.52 7.38 6.11
N ASP A 116 33.65 6.17 6.63
CA ASP A 116 34.58 5.12 6.21
C ASP A 116 34.00 4.10 5.22
N GLY A 117 32.76 4.32 4.75
CA GLY A 117 32.07 3.42 3.83
C GLY A 117 31.57 2.13 4.47
N ALA A 118 31.66 1.98 5.77
CA ALA A 118 31.16 0.83 6.49
C ALA A 118 29.64 0.91 6.67
N PHE A 119 28.90 -0.05 6.12
CA PHE A 119 27.48 -0.21 6.36
C PHE A 119 27.22 -0.80 7.74
N LYS A 120 26.60 -0.04 8.61
CA LYS A 120 26.09 -0.54 9.88
C LYS A 120 24.58 -0.67 9.78
N ARG A 121 24.07 -1.89 9.92
CA ARG A 121 22.63 -2.12 10.06
C ARG A 121 22.21 -1.78 11.48
N VAL A 122 21.26 -0.90 11.62
CA VAL A 122 20.69 -0.53 12.91
C VAL A 122 19.20 -0.84 12.88
N GLN A 123 18.78 -1.72 13.78
CA GLN A 123 17.37 -1.96 14.04
C GLN A 123 16.87 -0.96 15.07
N THR A 124 15.82 -0.22 14.72
CA THR A 124 15.17 0.74 15.61
C THR A 124 13.75 0.30 15.85
N GLN A 125 13.38 0.04 17.11
CA GLN A 125 11.99 -0.12 17.50
C GLN A 125 11.40 1.24 17.86
N MET A 126 10.19 1.50 17.36
CA MET A 126 9.59 2.83 17.36
C MET A 126 8.21 2.80 18.02
N SER A 127 7.92 3.82 18.84
CA SER A 127 6.58 4.10 19.33
C SER A 127 5.71 4.68 18.21
N ALA A 128 4.41 4.86 18.46
CA ALA A 128 3.50 5.47 17.50
C ALA A 128 3.92 6.92 17.15
N GLU A 129 4.37 7.69 18.12
CA GLU A 129 4.87 9.05 17.93
C GLU A 129 6.15 9.07 17.08
N GLU A 130 7.13 8.22 17.40
CA GLU A 130 8.37 8.09 16.61
C GLU A 130 8.10 7.62 15.17
N CYS A 131 7.10 6.73 14.98
CA CYS A 131 6.65 6.32 13.65
C CYS A 131 6.06 7.51 12.88
N PHE A 132 5.23 8.31 13.53
CA PHE A 132 4.65 9.47 12.90
C PHE A 132 5.72 10.52 12.54
N ASP A 133 6.65 10.79 13.42
CA ASP A 133 7.80 11.67 13.16
C ASP A 133 8.64 11.18 11.97
N PHE A 134 8.81 9.86 11.84
CA PHE A 134 9.47 9.27 10.68
C PHE A 134 8.71 9.58 9.38
N VAL A 135 7.38 9.44 9.40
CA VAL A 135 6.54 9.77 8.24
C VAL A 135 6.66 11.25 7.89
N VAL A 136 6.53 12.15 8.87
CA VAL A 136 6.65 13.61 8.65
C VAL A 136 7.99 13.95 8.02
N ARG A 137 9.11 13.47 8.58
CA ARG A 137 10.45 13.70 8.01
C ARG A 137 10.58 13.15 6.59
N SER A 138 10.00 11.99 6.30
CA SER A 138 10.02 11.40 4.95
C SER A 138 9.22 12.24 3.95
N VAL A 139 8.09 12.77 4.37
CA VAL A 139 7.26 13.69 3.59
C VAL A 139 8.01 15.00 3.35
N ASP A 140 8.61 15.59 4.38
CA ASP A 140 9.41 16.81 4.26
C ASP A 140 10.60 16.64 3.31
N ASP A 141 11.32 15.51 3.35
CA ASP A 141 12.41 15.22 2.40
C ASP A 141 11.91 15.23 0.94
N VAL A 142 10.71 14.72 0.69
CA VAL A 142 10.12 14.77 -0.65
C VAL A 142 9.69 16.19 -1.01
N LEU A 143 8.97 16.88 -0.13
CA LEU A 143 8.49 18.23 -0.39
C LEU A 143 9.62 19.27 -0.51
N SER A 144 10.76 19.05 0.16
CA SER A 144 11.94 19.91 0.00
C SER A 144 12.50 19.91 -1.42
N LYS A 145 12.24 18.84 -2.18
CA LYS A 145 12.63 18.64 -3.58
C LYS A 145 11.46 18.87 -4.54
N TRP A 146 10.48 19.66 -4.11
CA TRP A 146 9.28 19.93 -4.92
C TRP A 146 9.64 20.48 -6.29
N PRO A 147 9.13 19.88 -7.37
CA PRO A 147 9.59 20.19 -8.72
C PRO A 147 8.98 21.48 -9.33
N ALA A 148 8.31 22.30 -8.50
CA ALA A 148 7.73 23.57 -8.92
C ALA A 148 8.16 24.71 -8.00
N GLU A 149 8.19 25.93 -8.54
CA GLU A 149 8.40 27.15 -7.77
C GLU A 149 7.14 27.52 -6.97
N GLY A 150 7.34 28.21 -5.85
CA GLY A 150 6.25 28.69 -5.00
C GLY A 150 5.74 27.68 -3.96
N PRO A 151 4.57 27.95 -3.38
CA PRO A 151 3.98 27.08 -2.35
C PRO A 151 3.62 25.71 -2.90
N VAL A 152 3.60 24.71 -2.02
CA VAL A 152 3.14 23.37 -2.36
C VAL A 152 1.62 23.35 -2.42
N GLU A 153 1.06 23.18 -3.60
CA GLU A 153 -0.39 23.03 -3.79
C GLU A 153 -0.68 21.69 -4.45
N LEU A 154 -1.52 20.88 -3.80
CA LEU A 154 -1.83 19.54 -4.29
C LEU A 154 -3.24 19.07 -3.94
N VAL A 155 -3.79 18.24 -4.81
CA VAL A 155 -4.94 17.38 -4.51
C VAL A 155 -4.41 16.10 -3.86
N LEU A 156 -4.99 15.71 -2.71
CA LEU A 156 -4.65 14.45 -2.06
C LEU A 156 -5.76 13.43 -2.28
N GLY A 157 -5.45 12.32 -2.93
CA GLY A 157 -6.32 11.17 -2.99
C GLY A 157 -6.51 10.57 -1.59
N THR A 158 -7.67 10.81 -0.99
CA THR A 158 -8.00 10.42 0.39
C THR A 158 -8.99 9.28 0.36
N SER A 159 -8.53 8.06 0.67
CA SER A 159 -9.38 6.86 0.64
C SER A 159 -10.04 6.53 1.98
N GLY A 160 -9.73 7.27 3.06
CA GLY A 160 -10.12 6.92 4.43
C GLY A 160 -9.31 5.76 5.03
N GLY A 161 -8.44 5.13 4.25
CA GLY A 161 -7.52 4.07 4.71
C GLY A 161 -6.31 4.62 5.44
N GLY A 162 -5.64 3.74 6.21
CA GLY A 162 -4.50 4.12 7.06
C GLY A 162 -3.41 4.92 6.34
N ASP A 163 -3.05 4.52 5.11
CA ASP A 163 -1.98 5.19 4.36
C ASP A 163 -2.36 6.63 3.96
N SER A 164 -3.57 6.83 3.45
CA SER A 164 -4.03 8.17 3.08
C SER A 164 -4.22 9.07 4.32
N ASN A 165 -4.62 8.49 5.44
CA ASN A 165 -4.84 9.23 6.68
C ASN A 165 -3.52 9.67 7.31
N VAL A 166 -2.52 8.78 7.37
CA VAL A 166 -1.19 9.14 7.89
C VAL A 166 -0.51 10.17 6.99
N LEU A 167 -0.65 10.04 5.66
CA LEU A 167 -0.11 11.01 4.73
C LEU A 167 -0.76 12.39 4.90
N LEU A 168 -2.10 12.45 5.00
CA LEU A 168 -2.81 13.71 5.20
C LEU A 168 -2.32 14.41 6.48
N SER A 169 -2.24 13.67 7.59
CA SER A 169 -1.77 14.20 8.87
C SER A 169 -0.32 14.67 8.80
N ALA A 170 0.55 13.92 8.12
CA ALA A 170 1.95 14.30 7.95
C ALA A 170 2.11 15.53 7.05
N LEU A 171 1.34 15.64 5.96
CA LEU A 171 1.32 16.82 5.10
C LEU A 171 0.94 18.08 5.89
N MET A 172 -0.06 18.01 6.78
CA MET A 172 -0.47 19.15 7.58
C MET A 172 0.59 19.58 8.61
N GLN A 173 1.57 18.72 8.91
CA GLN A 173 2.71 19.07 9.76
C GLN A 173 3.97 19.44 8.97
N ALA A 174 4.02 19.11 7.69
CA ALA A 174 5.15 19.38 6.83
C ALA A 174 5.43 20.89 6.71
N GLU A 175 6.72 21.27 6.78
CA GLU A 175 7.16 22.66 6.78
C GLU A 175 6.65 23.43 5.55
N ARG A 176 6.85 22.88 4.34
CA ARG A 176 6.42 23.49 3.08
C ARG A 176 4.91 23.74 2.98
N ILE A 177 4.09 22.91 3.65
CA ILE A 177 2.64 23.11 3.71
C ILE A 177 2.31 24.22 4.70
N ARG A 178 2.96 24.22 5.87
CA ARG A 178 2.76 25.25 6.92
C ARG A 178 3.21 26.64 6.49
N GLU A 179 4.16 26.74 5.57
CA GLU A 179 4.65 27.99 4.97
C GLU A 179 3.74 28.58 3.89
N GLY A 180 2.50 28.13 3.79
CA GLY A 180 1.50 28.66 2.87
C GLY A 180 1.10 27.68 1.75
N GLY A 181 1.42 26.40 1.91
CA GLY A 181 0.95 25.34 1.01
C GLY A 181 -0.55 25.07 1.16
N ARG A 182 -1.11 24.36 0.19
CA ARG A 182 -2.54 23.99 0.15
C ARG A 182 -2.70 22.51 -0.17
N VAL A 183 -3.41 21.80 0.69
CA VAL A 183 -3.81 20.41 0.50
C VAL A 183 -5.32 20.34 0.32
N VAL A 184 -5.79 19.71 -0.75
CA VAL A 184 -7.20 19.49 -1.04
C VAL A 184 -7.49 17.99 -0.94
N PRO A 185 -7.97 17.51 0.23
CA PRO A 185 -8.34 16.11 0.37
C PRO A 185 -9.54 15.79 -0.53
N THR A 186 -9.38 14.79 -1.37
CA THR A 186 -10.38 14.44 -2.38
C THR A 186 -10.60 12.95 -2.43
N MET A 187 -11.85 12.53 -2.41
CA MET A 187 -12.26 11.13 -2.52
C MET A 187 -13.15 10.94 -3.75
N MET A 188 -12.76 10.01 -4.61
CA MET A 188 -13.61 9.56 -5.71
C MET A 188 -14.50 8.41 -5.22
N LEU A 189 -15.80 8.51 -5.45
CA LEU A 189 -16.76 7.43 -5.23
C LEU A 189 -17.16 6.76 -6.55
N GLY A 190 -17.72 5.58 -6.43
CA GLY A 190 -18.21 4.78 -7.56
C GLY A 190 -17.44 3.47 -7.77
N ILE A 191 -16.47 3.14 -6.89
CA ILE A 191 -15.88 1.81 -6.79
C ILE A 191 -16.35 1.24 -5.45
N PRO A 192 -17.30 0.28 -5.43
CA PRO A 192 -18.02 -0.11 -4.21
C PRO A 192 -17.13 -0.48 -3.02
N ASP A 193 -16.03 -1.19 -3.27
CA ASP A 193 -15.10 -1.60 -2.20
C ASP A 193 -14.31 -0.42 -1.62
N TRP A 194 -14.24 0.72 -2.34
CA TRP A 194 -13.53 1.91 -1.89
C TRP A 194 -14.46 2.90 -1.19
N ASP A 195 -15.75 2.87 -1.51
CA ASP A 195 -16.76 3.82 -1.02
C ASP A 195 -17.07 3.62 0.47
N THR A 196 -16.72 2.47 1.04
CA THR A 196 -17.04 2.10 2.43
C THR A 196 -16.36 2.98 3.48
N GLN A 197 -15.34 3.77 3.11
CA GLN A 197 -14.49 4.52 4.03
C GLN A 197 -14.75 6.04 4.04
N VAL A 198 -15.87 6.49 3.49
CA VAL A 198 -16.24 7.93 3.41
C VAL A 198 -16.26 8.59 4.78
N ASP A 199 -16.84 7.93 5.77
CA ASP A 199 -16.99 8.51 7.11
C ASP A 199 -15.64 8.64 7.81
N ASN A 200 -14.75 7.67 7.66
CA ASN A 200 -13.37 7.76 8.16
C ASN A 200 -12.60 8.90 7.48
N ALA A 201 -12.74 9.04 6.17
CA ALA A 201 -12.11 10.14 5.42
C ALA A 201 -12.64 11.51 5.89
N ARG A 202 -13.95 11.63 6.11
CA ARG A 202 -14.55 12.87 6.66
C ARG A 202 -14.05 13.17 8.07
N GLN A 203 -14.02 12.15 8.92
CA GLN A 203 -13.58 12.31 10.31
C GLN A 203 -12.14 12.84 10.40
N ILE A 204 -11.20 12.24 9.65
CA ILE A 204 -9.81 12.71 9.67
C ILE A 204 -9.68 14.13 9.10
N CYS A 205 -10.35 14.44 7.98
CA CYS A 205 -10.34 15.80 7.43
C CYS A 205 -10.87 16.81 8.45
N THR A 206 -12.02 16.53 9.06
CA THR A 206 -12.63 17.40 10.09
C THR A 206 -11.69 17.60 11.29
N SER A 207 -11.01 16.54 11.76
CA SER A 207 -10.07 16.64 12.88
C SER A 207 -8.86 17.53 12.58
N LEU A 208 -8.53 17.70 11.31
CA LEU A 208 -7.44 18.56 10.81
C LEU A 208 -7.93 19.95 10.34
N GLY A 209 -9.23 20.25 10.51
CA GLY A 209 -9.82 21.51 10.07
C GLY A 209 -9.95 21.64 8.55
N LEU A 210 -9.99 20.50 7.83
CA LEU A 210 -10.11 20.43 6.38
C LEU A 210 -11.50 19.93 5.95
N GLU A 211 -11.91 20.28 4.75
CA GLU A 211 -13.12 19.76 4.11
C GLU A 211 -12.73 18.69 3.10
N LEU A 212 -13.34 17.50 3.21
CA LEU A 212 -13.20 16.42 2.23
C LEU A 212 -14.05 16.75 1.00
N GLN A 213 -13.39 16.86 -0.16
CA GLN A 213 -14.10 16.96 -1.43
C GLN A 213 -14.45 15.56 -1.94
N ILE A 214 -15.74 15.36 -2.23
CA ILE A 214 -16.23 14.09 -2.77
C ILE A 214 -16.58 14.30 -4.24
N ILE A 215 -16.05 13.41 -5.09
CA ILE A 215 -16.32 13.39 -6.53
C ILE A 215 -17.03 12.08 -6.85
N GLU A 216 -18.30 12.20 -7.27
CA GLU A 216 -19.15 11.05 -7.54
C GLU A 216 -20.06 11.27 -8.76
N GLY A 217 -20.74 10.21 -9.21
CA GLY A 217 -21.78 10.26 -10.22
C GLY A 217 -21.34 10.92 -11.53
N GLU A 218 -22.13 11.87 -12.01
CA GLU A 218 -21.92 12.58 -13.28
C GLU A 218 -20.57 13.33 -13.30
N ARG A 219 -20.17 13.91 -12.16
CA ARG A 219 -18.90 14.67 -12.10
C ARG A 219 -17.70 13.76 -12.25
N ALA A 220 -17.72 12.58 -11.64
CA ALA A 220 -16.64 11.61 -11.81
C ALA A 220 -16.60 11.06 -13.24
N ALA A 221 -17.77 10.80 -13.85
CA ALA A 221 -17.87 10.39 -15.25
C ALA A 221 -17.33 11.47 -16.21
N GLU A 222 -17.70 12.74 -16.00
CA GLU A 222 -17.19 13.87 -16.77
C GLU A 222 -15.65 13.95 -16.71
N LEU A 223 -15.07 13.93 -15.51
CA LEU A 223 -13.63 13.99 -15.31
C LEU A 223 -12.89 12.78 -15.90
N ALA A 224 -13.53 11.60 -15.89
CA ALA A 224 -12.99 10.41 -16.55
C ALA A 224 -13.14 10.45 -18.09
N GLY A 225 -13.97 11.34 -18.62
CA GLY A 225 -14.28 11.44 -20.05
C GLY A 225 -15.25 10.35 -20.54
N VAL A 226 -16.06 9.79 -19.63
CA VAL A 226 -17.02 8.72 -19.93
C VAL A 226 -18.47 9.18 -19.73
N SER A 227 -19.40 8.47 -20.34
CA SER A 227 -20.84 8.80 -20.27
C SER A 227 -21.48 8.39 -18.95
N SER A 228 -21.04 7.27 -18.36
CA SER A 228 -21.55 6.71 -17.12
C SER A 228 -20.50 5.80 -16.49
N LEU A 229 -20.25 5.97 -15.18
CA LEU A 229 -19.35 5.07 -14.43
C LEU A 229 -20.01 3.71 -14.18
N GLU A 230 -21.31 3.67 -13.99
CA GLU A 230 -22.05 2.43 -13.75
C GLU A 230 -22.01 1.51 -14.98
N ASP A 231 -22.34 2.07 -16.16
CA ASP A 231 -22.28 1.32 -17.42
C ASP A 231 -20.85 0.89 -17.76
N LEU A 232 -19.87 1.77 -17.50
CA LEU A 232 -18.46 1.45 -17.70
C LEU A 232 -18.02 0.24 -16.86
N LYS A 233 -18.40 0.21 -15.57
CA LYS A 233 -18.06 -0.91 -14.67
C LYS A 233 -18.76 -2.21 -15.09
N ALA A 234 -20.06 -2.12 -15.41
CA ALA A 234 -20.84 -3.28 -15.83
C ALA A 234 -20.24 -3.91 -17.10
N ASP A 235 -19.92 -3.08 -18.12
CA ASP A 235 -19.31 -3.57 -19.35
C ASP A 235 -17.87 -4.04 -19.14
N PHE A 236 -17.13 -3.47 -18.20
CA PHE A 236 -15.77 -3.93 -17.85
C PHE A 236 -15.80 -5.37 -17.35
N HIS A 237 -16.70 -5.70 -16.43
CA HIS A 237 -16.86 -7.08 -15.94
C HIS A 237 -17.31 -8.05 -17.04
N ALA A 238 -18.17 -7.60 -17.95
CA ALA A 238 -18.63 -8.40 -19.06
C ALA A 238 -17.53 -8.63 -20.13
N THR A 239 -16.73 -7.62 -20.39
CA THR A 239 -15.67 -7.63 -21.40
C THR A 239 -14.40 -8.35 -20.89
N TYR A 240 -14.08 -8.18 -19.61
CA TYR A 240 -12.87 -8.67 -18.98
C TYR A 240 -13.20 -9.45 -17.68
N PRO A 241 -13.84 -10.63 -17.79
CA PRO A 241 -14.33 -11.37 -16.61
C PRO A 241 -13.22 -11.82 -15.65
N ASP A 242 -12.01 -12.00 -16.16
CA ASP A 242 -10.83 -12.40 -15.37
C ASP A 242 -9.97 -11.22 -14.93
N ALA A 243 -10.35 -10.00 -15.30
CA ALA A 243 -9.60 -8.81 -14.92
C ALA A 243 -10.03 -8.28 -13.54
N ASP A 244 -9.03 -7.81 -12.80
CA ASP A 244 -9.27 -7.17 -11.53
C ASP A 244 -9.90 -5.78 -11.71
N LEU A 245 -10.99 -5.51 -10.99
CA LEU A 245 -11.63 -4.19 -10.97
C LEU A 245 -10.65 -3.09 -10.50
N GLU A 246 -9.63 -3.44 -9.74
CA GLU A 246 -8.57 -2.52 -9.32
C GLU A 246 -7.84 -1.88 -10.51
N PHE A 247 -7.72 -2.59 -11.63
CA PHE A 247 -7.16 -2.01 -12.86
C PHE A 247 -7.99 -0.83 -13.35
N LEU A 248 -9.30 -1.04 -13.49
CA LEU A 248 -10.25 0.03 -13.87
C LEU A 248 -10.27 1.15 -12.82
N GLY A 249 -10.30 0.78 -11.53
CA GLY A 249 -10.27 1.73 -10.42
C GLY A 249 -9.03 2.61 -10.43
N THR A 250 -7.86 2.05 -10.66
CA THR A 250 -6.59 2.82 -10.76
C THR A 250 -6.60 3.77 -11.97
N TRP A 251 -7.14 3.32 -13.10
CA TRP A 251 -7.30 4.17 -14.28
C TRP A 251 -8.26 5.34 -14.00
N LEU A 252 -9.43 5.05 -13.42
CA LEU A 252 -10.42 6.05 -13.04
C LEU A 252 -9.85 7.06 -12.04
N LEU A 253 -9.18 6.58 -10.98
CA LEU A 253 -8.57 7.43 -9.97
C LEU A 253 -7.61 8.45 -10.61
N ARG A 254 -6.75 7.98 -11.52
CA ARG A 254 -5.81 8.84 -12.23
C ARG A 254 -6.54 9.90 -13.06
N LYS A 255 -7.57 9.52 -13.82
CA LYS A 255 -8.35 10.45 -14.65
C LYS A 255 -9.11 11.46 -13.79
N VAL A 256 -9.81 10.99 -12.78
CA VAL A 256 -10.68 11.82 -11.95
C VAL A 256 -9.86 12.78 -11.08
N LEU A 257 -8.85 12.28 -10.36
CA LEU A 257 -8.02 13.17 -9.52
C LEU A 257 -7.16 14.12 -10.36
N GLY A 258 -6.63 13.66 -11.49
CA GLY A 258 -5.87 14.51 -12.40
C GLY A 258 -6.75 15.61 -13.02
N GLY A 259 -7.92 15.26 -13.53
CA GLY A 259 -8.90 16.22 -14.05
C GLY A 259 -9.41 17.18 -12.98
N HIS A 260 -9.61 16.69 -11.75
CA HIS A 260 -9.99 17.53 -10.63
C HIS A 260 -8.88 18.53 -10.27
N ALA A 261 -7.64 18.09 -10.15
CA ALA A 261 -6.49 18.96 -9.90
C ALA A 261 -6.41 20.07 -10.96
N HIS A 262 -6.52 19.70 -12.24
CA HIS A 262 -6.53 20.65 -13.34
C HIS A 262 -7.67 21.68 -13.20
N SER A 263 -8.89 21.24 -12.86
CA SER A 263 -10.06 22.12 -12.64
C SER A 263 -9.88 23.09 -11.47
N GLN A 264 -9.02 22.75 -10.51
CA GLN A 264 -8.64 23.60 -9.37
C GLN A 264 -7.43 24.49 -9.66
N GLY A 265 -6.87 24.44 -10.86
CA GLY A 265 -5.62 25.13 -11.22
C GLY A 265 -4.37 24.52 -10.59
N MET A 266 -4.47 23.31 -10.04
CA MET A 266 -3.38 22.59 -9.39
C MET A 266 -2.71 21.63 -10.39
N LYS A 267 -1.40 21.47 -10.26
CA LYS A 267 -0.60 20.60 -11.11
C LYS A 267 -0.15 19.30 -10.43
N PHE A 268 -0.51 19.11 -9.18
CA PHE A 268 -0.03 17.95 -8.41
C PHE A 268 -1.17 17.19 -7.77
N VAL A 269 -1.03 15.87 -7.81
CA VAL A 269 -1.89 14.92 -7.10
C VAL A 269 -1.00 14.05 -6.24
N ALA A 270 -1.24 13.99 -4.93
CA ALA A 270 -0.54 13.07 -4.04
C ALA A 270 -1.40 11.85 -3.71
N THR A 271 -0.77 10.72 -3.49
CA THR A 271 -1.41 9.49 -2.99
C THR A 271 -0.58 8.85 -1.88
N GLY A 272 -1.24 8.05 -1.04
CA GLY A 272 -0.65 7.38 0.10
C GLY A 272 0.18 6.14 -0.23
N ALA A 273 0.70 6.00 -1.47
CA ALA A 273 1.54 4.86 -1.81
C ALA A 273 2.84 4.86 -0.97
N ASN A 274 3.05 3.76 -0.29
CA ASN A 274 4.17 3.52 0.61
C ASN A 274 5.33 2.78 -0.09
N ARG A 275 6.40 2.42 0.65
CA ARG A 275 7.58 1.73 0.13
C ARG A 275 7.21 0.42 -0.58
N GLU A 276 6.39 -0.39 0.05
CA GLU A 276 5.99 -1.70 -0.45
C GLU A 276 5.13 -1.58 -1.71
N ASP A 277 4.29 -0.54 -1.82
CA ASP A 277 3.50 -0.27 -3.02
C ASP A 277 4.42 0.01 -4.23
N ILE A 278 5.43 0.85 -4.03
CA ILE A 278 6.38 1.23 -5.08
C ILE A 278 7.25 0.02 -5.49
N ILE A 279 7.71 -0.77 -4.52
CA ILE A 279 8.49 -1.98 -4.79
C ILE A 279 7.62 -3.01 -5.54
N ALA A 280 6.41 -3.26 -5.07
CA ALA A 280 5.51 -4.23 -5.70
C ALA A 280 5.16 -3.83 -7.15
N GLU A 281 4.87 -2.55 -7.38
CA GLU A 281 4.65 -2.03 -8.74
C GLU A 281 5.91 -2.24 -9.60
N GLY A 282 7.08 -1.83 -9.10
CA GLY A 282 8.34 -1.95 -9.81
C GLY A 282 8.68 -3.40 -10.18
N LEU A 283 8.56 -4.34 -9.25
CA LEU A 283 8.78 -5.77 -9.48
C LEU A 283 7.78 -6.35 -10.46
N SER A 284 6.49 -6.00 -10.34
CA SER A 284 5.46 -6.44 -11.27
C SER A 284 5.75 -5.98 -12.70
N ARG A 285 6.29 -4.77 -12.86
CA ARG A 285 6.70 -4.26 -14.17
C ARG A 285 7.92 -4.98 -14.73
N VAL A 286 8.96 -5.13 -13.92
CA VAL A 286 10.19 -5.84 -14.31
C VAL A 286 9.87 -7.30 -14.71
N ALA A 287 8.99 -7.98 -13.98
CA ALA A 287 8.55 -9.34 -14.33
C ALA A 287 7.86 -9.42 -15.70
N ARG A 288 7.31 -8.31 -16.19
CA ARG A 288 6.71 -8.20 -17.54
C ARG A 288 7.68 -7.60 -18.57
N GLY A 289 8.96 -7.44 -18.23
CA GLY A 289 9.95 -6.85 -19.13
C GLY A 289 9.84 -5.33 -19.30
N LEU A 290 9.14 -4.64 -18.40
CA LEU A 290 8.93 -3.20 -18.44
C LEU A 290 9.82 -2.50 -17.41
N ALA A 291 10.24 -1.27 -17.69
CA ALA A 291 10.95 -0.45 -16.72
C ALA A 291 10.04 -0.08 -15.55
N PRO A 292 10.55 0.02 -14.31
CA PRO A 292 9.83 0.62 -13.20
C PRO A 292 9.39 2.05 -13.52
N LEU A 293 8.38 2.55 -12.80
CA LEU A 293 7.95 3.94 -12.94
C LEU A 293 8.69 4.84 -11.94
N PRO A 294 8.92 6.11 -12.31
CA PRO A 294 9.63 7.04 -11.43
C PRO A 294 8.86 7.29 -10.11
N ALA A 295 9.60 7.49 -9.05
CA ALA A 295 9.14 7.97 -7.75
C ALA A 295 10.23 8.89 -7.15
N PRO A 296 9.88 9.91 -6.35
CA PRO A 296 8.55 10.21 -5.82
C PRO A 296 7.62 10.99 -6.79
N TYR A 297 8.10 11.47 -7.91
CA TYR A 297 7.32 12.30 -8.84
C TYR A 297 7.15 11.60 -10.18
N ARG A 298 5.93 11.63 -10.67
CA ARG A 298 5.53 10.97 -11.92
C ARG A 298 4.71 11.92 -12.78
N PRO A 299 5.33 12.65 -13.71
CA PRO A 299 4.61 13.49 -14.66
C PRO A 299 3.75 12.64 -15.58
N ILE A 300 2.46 13.00 -15.70
CA ILE A 300 1.48 12.36 -16.59
C ILE A 300 0.66 13.48 -17.23
N GLY A 301 1.01 13.85 -18.47
CA GLY A 301 0.44 15.03 -19.10
C GLY A 301 0.78 16.31 -18.32
N ASP A 302 -0.24 17.11 -18.04
CA ASP A 302 -0.12 18.38 -17.32
C ASP A 302 -0.12 18.24 -15.79
N VAL A 303 -0.30 17.02 -15.28
CA VAL A 303 -0.37 16.74 -13.84
C VAL A 303 0.77 15.83 -13.42
N THR A 304 1.37 16.14 -12.29
CA THR A 304 2.39 15.29 -11.66
C THR A 304 1.80 14.55 -10.46
N PHE A 305 1.86 13.22 -10.51
CA PHE A 305 1.52 12.39 -9.37
C PHE A 305 2.72 12.32 -8.42
N ALA A 306 2.48 12.60 -7.16
CA ALA A 306 3.48 12.59 -6.09
C ALA A 306 3.19 11.45 -5.10
N TYR A 307 4.27 10.82 -4.64
CA TYR A 307 4.25 9.71 -3.69
C TYR A 307 5.11 10.07 -2.47
N PRO A 308 4.64 10.97 -1.58
CA PRO A 308 5.48 11.49 -0.49
C PRO A 308 5.95 10.40 0.48
N MET A 309 5.21 9.29 0.58
CA MET A 309 5.54 8.16 1.45
C MET A 309 6.32 7.03 0.75
N TYR A 310 6.86 7.23 -0.45
CA TYR A 310 7.50 6.16 -1.21
C TYR A 310 8.69 5.47 -0.52
N LYS A 311 9.26 6.08 0.51
CA LYS A 311 10.31 5.51 1.37
C LYS A 311 9.78 5.01 2.72
N VAL A 312 8.54 5.30 3.05
CA VAL A 312 7.95 4.92 4.34
C VAL A 312 7.52 3.46 4.30
N PRO A 313 8.08 2.59 5.17
CA PRO A 313 7.62 1.22 5.27
C PRO A 313 6.17 1.17 5.75
N LYS A 314 5.41 0.21 5.24
CA LYS A 314 4.02 -0.03 5.66
C LYS A 314 3.90 -0.19 7.18
N LYS A 315 4.81 -0.91 7.82
CA LYS A 315 4.84 -1.09 9.27
C LYS A 315 4.97 0.23 10.04
N ILE A 316 5.76 1.18 9.52
CA ILE A 316 5.93 2.50 10.14
C ILE A 316 4.66 3.33 9.96
N GLY A 317 4.08 3.35 8.76
CA GLY A 317 2.79 4.00 8.51
C GLY A 317 1.68 3.45 9.42
N ASP A 318 1.58 2.14 9.52
CA ASP A 318 0.61 1.48 10.41
C ASP A 318 0.91 1.75 11.89
N GLY A 319 2.19 1.77 12.28
CA GLY A 319 2.60 2.08 13.65
C GLY A 319 2.25 3.50 14.07
N ALA A 320 2.27 4.45 13.13
CA ALA A 320 1.88 5.85 13.38
C ALA A 320 0.39 6.01 13.71
N TYR A 321 -0.46 5.18 13.07
CA TYR A 321 -1.91 5.24 13.25
C TYR A 321 -2.52 3.85 13.44
N PRO A 322 -2.25 3.19 14.57
CA PRO A 322 -2.71 1.82 14.81
C PRO A 322 -4.23 1.67 14.80
N THR A 323 -4.97 2.72 15.13
CA THR A 323 -6.44 2.70 15.20
C THR A 323 -7.13 2.75 13.84
N PHE A 324 -6.57 3.47 12.87
CA PHE A 324 -7.25 3.70 11.58
C PHE A 324 -7.12 2.56 10.58
N SER A 325 -6.06 1.77 10.66
CA SER A 325 -5.90 0.61 9.78
C SER A 325 -6.79 -0.57 10.17
N LEU A 326 -7.40 -0.50 11.33
CA LEU A 326 -8.13 -1.57 11.96
C LEU A 326 -9.50 -1.81 11.32
N GLU A 327 -10.31 -0.77 11.23
CA GLU A 327 -11.67 -0.83 10.67
C GLU A 327 -11.62 -1.05 9.15
N ASN A 328 -10.60 -0.51 8.49
CA ASN A 328 -10.42 -0.64 7.05
C ASN A 328 -10.11 -2.05 6.58
N TYR A 329 -9.53 -2.88 7.44
CA TYR A 329 -9.19 -4.24 7.08
C TYR A 329 -10.43 -5.12 6.97
N GLU A 330 -11.40 -4.93 7.86
CA GLU A 330 -12.69 -5.62 7.82
C GLU A 330 -13.54 -5.22 6.61
N ALA A 331 -13.44 -3.97 6.21
CA ALA A 331 -14.21 -3.41 5.09
C ALA A 331 -13.59 -3.71 3.71
N ARG A 332 -12.29 -3.94 3.64
CA ARG A 332 -11.62 -4.35 2.40
C ARG A 332 -11.73 -5.87 2.23
N ASN A 333 -12.64 -6.26 1.40
CA ASN A 333 -12.48 -7.52 0.70
C ASN A 333 -11.17 -7.40 -0.09
N PRO A 334 -10.13 -8.20 0.20
CA PRO A 334 -8.90 -8.10 -0.55
C PRO A 334 -9.24 -8.39 -2.01
N SER A 335 -9.22 -7.36 -2.84
CA SER A 335 -9.25 -7.54 -4.28
C SER A 335 -7.97 -8.27 -4.64
N TYR A 336 -8.09 -9.55 -4.89
CA TYR A 336 -6.98 -10.38 -5.29
C TYR A 336 -6.69 -10.12 -6.76
N SER A 337 -5.78 -9.21 -7.02
CA SER A 337 -4.94 -9.37 -8.20
C SER A 337 -3.83 -10.36 -7.82
N PRO A 338 -3.92 -11.64 -8.19
CA PRO A 338 -2.93 -12.63 -7.78
C PRO A 338 -1.51 -12.21 -8.14
N GLY A 339 -1.35 -11.55 -9.29
CA GLY A 339 -0.06 -11.06 -9.76
C GLY A 339 0.53 -9.93 -8.89
N ARG A 340 -0.30 -8.96 -8.46
CA ARG A 340 0.14 -7.85 -7.62
C ARG A 340 0.37 -8.29 -6.18
N SER A 341 -0.52 -9.12 -5.66
CA SER A 341 -0.43 -9.66 -4.31
C SER A 341 0.88 -10.41 -4.07
N VAL A 342 1.36 -11.20 -5.03
CA VAL A 342 2.65 -11.90 -4.92
C VAL A 342 3.80 -10.92 -4.70
N PHE A 343 3.83 -9.80 -5.40
CA PHE A 343 4.91 -8.81 -5.25
C PHE A 343 4.82 -8.02 -3.95
N TYR A 344 3.62 -7.78 -3.43
CA TYR A 344 3.44 -7.23 -2.08
C TYR A 344 3.98 -8.21 -1.03
N TYR A 345 3.62 -9.49 -1.11
CA TYR A 345 4.15 -10.50 -0.21
C TYR A 345 5.67 -10.57 -0.27
N LEU A 346 6.22 -10.55 -1.48
CA LEU A 346 7.67 -10.58 -1.64
C LEU A 346 8.34 -9.37 -0.99
N SER A 347 7.80 -8.17 -1.12
CA SER A 347 8.36 -6.97 -0.50
C SER A 347 8.32 -7.03 1.03
N TYR A 348 7.21 -7.44 1.62
CA TYR A 348 7.11 -7.66 3.08
C TYR A 348 8.05 -8.75 3.56
N TYR A 349 8.11 -9.86 2.83
CA TYR A 349 8.98 -10.97 3.14
C TYR A 349 10.45 -10.56 3.13
N LEU A 350 10.87 -9.80 2.14
CA LEU A 350 12.24 -9.32 2.03
C LEU A 350 12.61 -8.37 3.17
N ALA A 351 11.71 -7.50 3.57
CA ALA A 351 11.91 -6.61 4.70
C ALA A 351 12.12 -7.36 6.03
N ASP A 352 11.38 -8.46 6.23
CA ASP A 352 11.50 -9.26 7.46
C ASP A 352 12.66 -10.26 7.44
N LEU A 353 12.93 -10.90 6.29
CA LEU A 353 13.96 -11.94 6.16
C LEU A 353 15.36 -11.35 5.98
N ALA A 354 15.47 -10.32 5.17
CA ALA A 354 16.73 -9.65 4.84
C ALA A 354 16.58 -8.14 5.06
N PRO A 355 16.50 -7.70 6.32
CA PRO A 355 16.26 -6.32 6.66
C PRO A 355 17.21 -5.35 5.94
N GLY A 356 16.63 -4.34 5.30
CA GLY A 356 17.30 -3.35 4.47
C GLY A 356 17.48 -3.75 3.01
N PHE A 357 17.22 -5.00 2.64
CA PHE A 357 17.23 -5.37 1.22
C PHE A 357 16.08 -4.70 0.44
N ASP A 358 14.96 -4.42 1.11
CA ASP A 358 13.86 -3.62 0.57
C ASP A 358 14.30 -2.20 0.19
N VAL A 359 15.18 -1.57 1.00
CA VAL A 359 15.76 -0.25 0.67
C VAL A 359 16.68 -0.35 -0.55
N ASP A 360 17.54 -1.38 -0.59
CA ASP A 360 18.43 -1.61 -1.74
C ASP A 360 17.61 -1.88 -3.00
N LEU A 361 16.52 -2.64 -2.88
CA LEU A 361 15.62 -2.94 -3.99
C LEU A 361 14.91 -1.69 -4.49
N LEU A 362 14.37 -0.85 -3.59
CA LEU A 362 13.76 0.44 -3.96
C LEU A 362 14.77 1.33 -4.71
N ASN A 363 16.00 1.44 -4.19
CA ASN A 363 17.04 2.23 -4.83
C ASN A 363 17.43 1.66 -6.21
N GLY A 364 17.49 0.33 -6.35
CA GLY A 364 17.74 -0.34 -7.61
C GLY A 364 16.64 -0.09 -8.65
N LEU A 365 15.37 -0.21 -8.24
CA LEU A 365 14.22 0.08 -9.08
C LEU A 365 14.17 1.55 -9.49
N SER A 366 14.50 2.48 -8.59
CA SER A 366 14.60 3.91 -8.92
C SER A 366 15.66 4.18 -9.99
N LYS A 367 16.85 3.58 -9.87
CA LYS A 367 17.91 3.71 -10.89
C LYS A 367 17.49 3.12 -12.23
N LEU A 368 16.73 2.02 -12.24
CA LEU A 368 16.18 1.48 -13.49
C LEU A 368 15.12 2.39 -14.09
N ALA A 369 14.30 3.05 -13.26
CA ALA A 369 13.32 4.03 -13.72
C ALA A 369 13.98 5.24 -14.39
N ASP A 370 15.11 5.70 -13.88
CA ASP A 370 15.89 6.83 -14.43
C ASP A 370 16.40 6.57 -15.86
N LEU A 371 16.50 5.30 -16.27
CA LEU A 371 16.86 4.94 -17.66
C LEU A 371 15.73 5.24 -18.65
N VAL A 372 14.50 5.43 -18.17
CA VAL A 372 13.33 5.79 -18.99
C VAL A 372 12.67 7.04 -18.40
N PRO A 373 13.25 8.22 -18.59
CA PRO A 373 12.85 9.45 -17.88
C PRO A 373 11.42 9.92 -18.21
N GLN A 374 10.88 9.52 -19.37
CA GLN A 374 9.49 9.81 -19.75
C GLN A 374 8.76 8.53 -20.14
N PRO A 375 8.31 7.75 -19.15
CA PRO A 375 7.67 6.47 -19.42
C PRO A 375 6.25 6.62 -19.98
N PHE A 376 5.63 7.80 -19.85
CA PHE A 376 4.27 8.06 -20.36
C PHE A 376 4.33 8.78 -21.72
N GLU A 377 3.40 8.43 -22.59
CA GLU A 377 3.14 9.10 -23.85
C GLU A 377 1.64 9.28 -24.02
N PHE A 378 1.26 10.35 -24.72
CA PHE A 378 -0.15 10.55 -25.05
C PHE A 378 -0.51 9.66 -26.24
N ASP A 379 -1.52 8.82 -26.02
CA ASP A 379 -2.09 7.96 -27.04
C ASP A 379 -3.35 8.61 -27.61
N GLY A 380 -3.26 9.02 -28.89
CA GLY A 380 -4.36 9.71 -29.57
C GLY A 380 -5.57 8.83 -29.84
N GLU A 381 -5.44 7.50 -29.87
CA GLU A 381 -6.54 6.57 -30.06
C GLU A 381 -7.26 6.33 -28.74
N LEU A 382 -6.50 6.17 -27.65
CA LEU A 382 -7.07 6.02 -26.30
C LEU A 382 -7.49 7.37 -25.70
N GLN A 383 -7.02 8.50 -26.25
CA GLN A 383 -7.21 9.83 -25.65
C GLN A 383 -6.75 9.86 -24.19
N ASP A 384 -5.63 9.23 -23.91
CA ASP A 384 -5.07 9.10 -22.57
C ASP A 384 -3.54 9.01 -22.60
N HIS A 385 -2.91 9.27 -21.45
CA HIS A 385 -1.49 9.03 -21.27
C HIS A 385 -1.28 7.58 -20.85
N VAL A 386 -0.57 6.83 -21.63
CA VAL A 386 -0.25 5.42 -21.39
C VAL A 386 1.23 5.24 -21.14
N VAL A 387 1.55 4.18 -20.42
CA VAL A 387 2.96 3.82 -20.25
C VAL A 387 3.45 3.08 -21.49
N LYS A 388 4.56 3.54 -22.06
CA LYS A 388 5.20 2.95 -23.24
C LYS A 388 5.40 1.45 -23.10
N GLY A 389 4.95 0.69 -24.07
CA GLY A 389 5.09 -0.77 -24.12
C GLY A 389 4.24 -1.54 -23.11
N SER A 390 3.30 -0.90 -22.42
CA SER A 390 2.43 -1.59 -21.43
C SER A 390 1.38 -2.49 -22.07
N TYR A 391 1.04 -2.25 -23.33
CA TYR A 391 0.02 -3.04 -24.06
C TYR A 391 0.64 -3.76 -25.24
N THR A 392 0.22 -5.01 -25.48
CA THR A 392 0.37 -5.63 -26.78
C THR A 392 -0.58 -4.94 -27.78
N PRO A 393 -0.36 -5.07 -29.09
CA PRO A 393 -1.29 -4.48 -30.07
C PRO A 393 -2.73 -4.98 -29.95
N GLU A 394 -2.92 -6.21 -29.48
CA GLU A 394 -4.24 -6.78 -29.21
C GLU A 394 -4.90 -6.20 -27.97
N GLN A 395 -4.16 -6.10 -26.87
CA GLN A 395 -4.63 -5.45 -25.65
C GLN A 395 -4.97 -3.99 -25.89
N HIS A 396 -4.15 -3.29 -26.67
CA HIS A 396 -4.39 -1.89 -27.03
C HIS A 396 -5.71 -1.72 -27.78
N ARG A 397 -5.94 -2.52 -28.83
CA ARG A 397 -7.20 -2.48 -29.60
C ARG A 397 -8.41 -2.84 -28.71
N SER A 398 -8.30 -3.90 -27.90
CA SER A 398 -9.38 -4.29 -26.98
C SER A 398 -9.74 -3.16 -26.02
N TRP A 399 -8.73 -2.48 -25.45
CA TRP A 399 -8.95 -1.36 -24.54
C TRP A 399 -9.51 -0.13 -25.25
N GLN A 400 -9.04 0.17 -26.47
CA GLN A 400 -9.57 1.23 -27.33
C GLN A 400 -11.05 1.01 -27.64
N ASP A 401 -11.43 -0.20 -28.08
CA ASP A 401 -12.82 -0.55 -28.40
C ASP A 401 -13.71 -0.44 -27.16
N PHE A 402 -13.19 -0.87 -25.99
CA PHE A 402 -13.90 -0.73 -24.73
C PHE A 402 -14.15 0.74 -24.38
N LEU A 403 -13.11 1.57 -24.35
CA LEU A 403 -13.24 3.00 -24.02
C LEU A 403 -14.11 3.74 -25.03
N ALA A 404 -14.04 3.40 -26.33
CA ALA A 404 -14.82 4.06 -27.37
C ALA A 404 -16.34 3.90 -27.17
N ARG A 405 -16.80 2.77 -26.61
CA ARG A 405 -18.21 2.56 -26.28
C ARG A 405 -18.73 3.47 -25.16
N HIS A 406 -17.82 3.90 -24.27
CA HIS A 406 -18.17 4.66 -23.06
C HIS A 406 -17.81 6.14 -23.11
N ARG A 407 -17.14 6.61 -24.18
CA ARG A 407 -16.77 8.03 -24.30
C ARG A 407 -17.99 8.94 -24.24
N SER A 408 -17.86 10.01 -23.47
CA SER A 408 -18.83 11.09 -23.47
C SER A 408 -18.82 11.82 -24.81
N LYS A 409 -20.01 12.09 -25.37
CA LYS A 409 -20.16 12.86 -26.61
C LYS A 409 -19.68 14.32 -26.48
N SER A 410 -19.56 14.83 -25.25
CA SER A 410 -19.08 16.17 -24.94
C SER A 410 -17.56 16.28 -24.81
N GLY A 411 -16.84 15.16 -24.69
CA GLY A 411 -15.38 15.12 -24.52
C GLY A 411 -14.55 15.22 -25.81
N ALA A 412 -15.17 15.39 -26.96
CA ALA A 412 -14.47 15.48 -28.24
C ALA A 412 -13.91 16.89 -28.58
N ALA A 413 -13.93 17.82 -27.61
CA ALA A 413 -13.55 19.21 -27.83
C ALA A 413 -12.68 19.80 -26.69
N GLN A 414 -11.72 19.01 -26.17
CA GLN A 414 -10.68 19.58 -25.29
C GLN A 414 -9.29 19.07 -25.69
#